data_e3259df9dc8cffb02f509695acf31fbd
#
_entry.id   e3259df9dc8cffb02f509695acf31fbd
#
_cell.length_a   1.000
_cell.length_b   1.000
_cell.length_c   1.000
_cell.angle_alpha   90.00
_cell.angle_beta   90.00
_cell.angle_gamma   90.00
#
_symmetry.space_group_name_H-M   'P 1'
#
loop_
_entity.id
_entity.type
_entity.pdbx_description
1 polymer ?
#
loop_
_entity_poly.entity_id
_entity_poly.type
_entity_poly.pdbx_seq_one_letter_code
_entity_poly.pdbx_strand_id
1 'polypeptide(L)'
;MQDMEFTVEDNKLYMLQTRNGKRTAKAALKIACDLVDEGMRSEKEAVAMIDPRNLDTLLHPQFDQKALKAATPLGRGLGASPGAACGKVVFTADDAVDWAKRGEKVVLVRLETSPEDITGMKSAQGILTVRGGMTSHAAVVARGMGTCCVSGCGDIVMDEANRKFTLSGKTFHEGDFISIDGTSGNIYEGLIPTVDAVIAGEFGRIMGWADKFRKLAVRTNADTPRDAKKARELGAEGIGLCRTEHMFFDPERIEAFREMICSDTVEEREEALAKILPYQQGDFEAIYEALEG
;
A
#
# COMPACT_ATOMS: atom_id res chain seq x y z
N MET A 1 28.30 -6.17 5.07
CA MET A 1 28.38 -7.06 3.87
C MET A 1 29.08 -6.31 2.78
N GLN A 2 30.02 -6.97 2.13
CA GLN A 2 30.78 -6.39 1.03
C GLN A 2 30.75 -7.31 -0.19
N ASP A 3 30.87 -6.71 -1.34
CA ASP A 3 31.06 -7.35 -2.63
C ASP A 3 32.55 -7.27 -2.92
N MET A 4 33.21 -8.39 -3.14
CA MET A 4 34.67 -8.48 -3.23
C MET A 4 35.06 -9.21 -4.50
N GLU A 5 36.02 -8.67 -5.21
CA GLU A 5 36.63 -9.28 -6.38
C GLU A 5 38.07 -9.69 -6.00
N PHE A 6 38.43 -10.91 -6.34
CA PHE A 6 39.77 -11.43 -6.07
C PHE A 6 40.24 -12.41 -7.14
N THR A 7 41.52 -12.65 -7.21
CA THR A 7 42.12 -13.71 -8.01
C THR A 7 43.06 -14.54 -7.15
N VAL A 8 43.36 -15.75 -7.63
CA VAL A 8 44.30 -16.65 -6.99
C VAL A 8 45.38 -17.01 -8.02
N GLU A 9 46.63 -16.73 -7.68
CA GLU A 9 47.80 -17.09 -8.47
C GLU A 9 48.83 -17.74 -7.53
N ASP A 10 49.43 -18.83 -7.96
CA ASP A 10 50.40 -19.61 -7.17
C ASP A 10 49.96 -19.89 -5.72
N ASN A 11 48.69 -20.31 -5.52
CA ASN A 11 48.06 -20.53 -4.24
C ASN A 11 47.96 -19.30 -3.33
N LYS A 12 48.18 -18.10 -3.86
CA LYS A 12 48.09 -16.85 -3.12
C LYS A 12 46.90 -16.04 -3.58
N LEU A 13 46.09 -15.60 -2.61
CA LEU A 13 44.92 -14.78 -2.86
C LEU A 13 45.34 -13.31 -3.04
N TYR A 14 44.83 -12.68 -4.07
CA TYR A 14 44.99 -11.25 -4.35
C TYR A 14 43.62 -10.57 -4.40
N MET A 15 43.39 -9.64 -3.48
CA MET A 15 42.18 -8.82 -3.48
C MET A 15 42.30 -7.73 -4.55
N LEU A 16 41.36 -7.68 -5.46
CA LEU A 16 41.34 -6.74 -6.57
C LEU A 16 40.48 -5.52 -6.23
N GLN A 17 39.28 -5.75 -5.71
CA GLN A 17 38.33 -4.70 -5.37
C GLN A 17 37.44 -5.13 -4.22
N THR A 18 36.98 -4.16 -3.42
CA THR A 18 35.93 -4.32 -2.44
C THR A 18 34.97 -3.13 -2.49
N ARG A 19 33.68 -3.38 -2.36
CA ARG A 19 32.64 -2.36 -2.35
C ARG A 19 31.51 -2.76 -1.43
N ASN A 20 30.67 -1.80 -1.02
CA ASN A 20 29.47 -2.10 -0.25
C ASN A 20 28.49 -2.90 -1.10
N GLY A 21 28.12 -4.09 -0.66
CA GLY A 21 27.14 -4.95 -1.34
C GLY A 21 25.76 -4.32 -1.34
N LYS A 22 25.12 -4.31 -2.53
CA LYS A 22 23.70 -3.95 -2.65
C LYS A 22 22.84 -5.03 -2.01
N ARG A 23 21.78 -4.62 -1.30
CA ARG A 23 20.90 -5.52 -0.54
C ARG A 23 19.45 -5.20 -0.83
N THR A 24 18.62 -6.25 -0.93
CA THR A 24 17.16 -6.09 -0.84
C THR A 24 16.77 -5.76 0.60
N ALA A 25 15.60 -5.18 0.80
CA ALA A 25 15.08 -4.88 2.14
C ALA A 25 15.08 -6.12 3.05
N LYS A 26 14.58 -7.26 2.52
CA LYS A 26 14.55 -8.53 3.26
C LYS A 26 15.96 -9.01 3.66
N ALA A 27 16.93 -8.92 2.74
CA ALA A 27 18.32 -9.30 3.05
C ALA A 27 18.94 -8.37 4.07
N ALA A 28 18.63 -7.06 4.04
CA ALA A 28 19.13 -6.10 5.03
C ALA A 28 18.63 -6.43 6.44
N LEU A 29 17.35 -6.77 6.61
CA LEU A 29 16.78 -7.19 7.89
C LEU A 29 17.45 -8.46 8.42
N LYS A 30 17.57 -9.49 7.56
CA LYS A 30 18.20 -10.74 7.95
C LYS A 30 19.64 -10.54 8.39
N ILE A 31 20.45 -9.83 7.61
CA ILE A 31 21.85 -9.55 7.93
C ILE A 31 21.96 -8.79 9.26
N ALA A 32 21.10 -7.80 9.51
CA ALA A 32 21.10 -7.07 10.76
C ALA A 32 20.80 -7.98 11.97
N CYS A 33 19.83 -8.89 11.83
CA CYS A 33 19.53 -9.88 12.85
C CYS A 33 20.67 -10.86 13.06
N ASP A 34 21.25 -11.41 12.00
CA ASP A 34 22.37 -12.36 12.07
C ASP A 34 23.60 -11.73 12.78
N LEU A 35 23.91 -10.45 12.47
CA LEU A 35 25.01 -9.74 13.13
C LEU A 35 24.82 -9.55 14.65
N VAL A 36 23.57 -9.42 15.10
CA VAL A 36 23.26 -9.40 16.53
C VAL A 36 23.39 -10.79 17.12
N ASP A 37 22.89 -11.82 16.46
CA ASP A 37 22.96 -13.21 16.91
C ASP A 37 24.42 -13.71 17.01
N GLU A 38 25.29 -13.24 16.11
CA GLU A 38 26.74 -13.50 16.10
C GLU A 38 27.53 -12.63 17.10
N GLY A 39 26.86 -11.70 17.81
CA GLY A 39 27.51 -10.80 18.78
C GLY A 39 28.38 -9.71 18.13
N MET A 40 28.30 -9.52 16.81
CA MET A 40 29.10 -8.53 16.09
C MET A 40 28.53 -7.10 16.19
N ARG A 41 27.24 -6.95 16.46
CA ARG A 41 26.54 -5.68 16.61
C ARG A 41 25.54 -5.75 17.75
N SER A 42 25.29 -4.62 18.39
CA SER A 42 24.20 -4.46 19.34
C SER A 42 22.85 -4.27 18.60
N GLU A 43 21.74 -4.55 19.28
CA GLU A 43 20.41 -4.29 18.76
C GLU A 43 20.25 -2.85 18.25
N LYS A 44 20.79 -1.87 18.98
CA LYS A 44 20.74 -0.45 18.61
C LYS A 44 21.49 -0.15 17.31
N GLU A 45 22.68 -0.74 17.14
CA GLU A 45 23.46 -0.60 15.91
C GLU A 45 22.76 -1.30 14.75
N ALA A 46 22.16 -2.46 14.97
CA ALA A 46 21.41 -3.19 13.97
C ALA A 46 20.22 -2.38 13.42
N VAL A 47 19.44 -1.73 14.31
CA VAL A 47 18.36 -0.81 13.92
C VAL A 47 18.91 0.35 13.09
N ALA A 48 20.04 0.95 13.50
CA ALA A 48 20.66 2.07 12.78
C ALA A 48 21.21 1.68 11.38
N MET A 49 21.44 0.38 11.13
CA MET A 49 21.88 -0.11 9.80
C MET A 49 20.76 -0.17 8.75
N ILE A 50 19.51 -0.11 9.19
CA ILE A 50 18.35 -0.24 8.30
C ILE A 50 17.91 1.14 7.81
N ASP A 51 17.86 1.32 6.50
CA ASP A 51 17.23 2.50 5.89
C ASP A 51 15.70 2.32 5.88
N PRO A 52 14.92 3.14 6.61
CA PRO A 52 13.46 3.00 6.68
C PRO A 52 12.77 3.03 5.32
N ARG A 53 13.33 3.76 4.35
CA ARG A 53 12.77 3.86 3.00
C ARG A 53 12.73 2.52 2.27
N ASN A 54 13.63 1.61 2.60
CA ASN A 54 13.67 0.27 2.03
C ASN A 54 12.61 -0.65 2.62
N LEU A 55 12.04 -0.30 3.79
CA LEU A 55 11.02 -1.11 4.46
C LEU A 55 9.63 -0.93 3.84
N ASP A 56 9.40 0.17 3.14
CA ASP A 56 8.12 0.46 2.50
C ASP A 56 7.63 -0.68 1.60
N THR A 57 8.54 -1.28 0.82
CA THR A 57 8.23 -2.43 -0.03
C THR A 57 7.77 -3.68 0.75
N LEU A 58 8.14 -3.79 2.02
CA LEU A 58 7.77 -4.93 2.88
C LEU A 58 6.41 -4.74 3.58
N LEU A 59 5.89 -3.52 3.56
CA LEU A 59 4.59 -3.15 4.13
C LEU A 59 3.43 -3.36 3.15
N HIS A 60 3.75 -3.72 1.91
CA HIS A 60 2.76 -4.00 0.87
C HIS A 60 2.69 -5.50 0.55
N PRO A 61 1.54 -6.00 0.05
CA PRO A 61 1.42 -7.38 -0.42
C PRO A 61 2.50 -7.70 -1.45
N GLN A 62 3.04 -8.91 -1.41
CA GLN A 62 4.05 -9.40 -2.33
C GLN A 62 3.57 -10.66 -3.02
N PHE A 63 4.08 -10.98 -4.20
CA PHE A 63 3.82 -12.28 -4.81
C PHE A 63 4.50 -13.42 -4.06
N ASP A 64 3.85 -14.57 -4.04
CA ASP A 64 4.52 -15.82 -3.64
C ASP A 64 5.74 -16.05 -4.52
N GLN A 65 6.89 -16.24 -3.88
CA GLN A 65 8.18 -16.28 -4.57
C GLN A 65 8.34 -17.52 -5.48
N LYS A 66 7.66 -18.62 -5.16
CA LYS A 66 7.70 -19.83 -5.99
C LYS A 66 6.86 -19.65 -7.25
N ALA A 67 5.65 -19.10 -7.09
CA ALA A 67 4.77 -18.80 -8.20
C ALA A 67 5.38 -17.72 -9.12
N LEU A 68 5.99 -16.67 -8.55
CA LEU A 68 6.62 -15.62 -9.32
C LEU A 68 7.81 -16.11 -10.16
N LYS A 69 8.62 -17.02 -9.64
CA LYS A 69 9.75 -17.60 -10.41
C LYS A 69 9.30 -18.44 -11.62
N ALA A 70 8.10 -18.98 -11.59
CA ALA A 70 7.52 -19.73 -12.70
C ALA A 70 6.83 -18.82 -13.74
N ALA A 71 6.55 -17.57 -13.39
CA ALA A 71 5.86 -16.61 -14.24
C ALA A 71 6.85 -15.80 -15.09
N THR A 72 6.47 -15.54 -16.35
CA THR A 72 7.24 -14.69 -17.25
C THR A 72 6.51 -13.36 -17.43
N PRO A 73 7.17 -12.21 -17.25
CA PRO A 73 6.56 -10.91 -17.51
C PRO A 73 6.13 -10.79 -18.97
N LEU A 74 4.90 -10.32 -19.20
CA LEU A 74 4.39 -9.98 -20.54
C LEU A 74 4.78 -8.59 -20.97
N GLY A 75 4.89 -7.66 -20.03
CA GLY A 75 5.22 -6.28 -20.29
C GLY A 75 5.69 -5.57 -19.04
N ARG A 76 6.12 -4.32 -19.22
CA ARG A 76 6.63 -3.52 -18.12
C ARG A 76 6.23 -2.06 -18.25
N GLY A 77 5.73 -1.50 -17.15
CA GLY A 77 5.55 -0.06 -16.97
C GLY A 77 6.46 0.47 -15.87
N LEU A 78 6.13 1.64 -15.35
CA LEU A 78 6.78 2.22 -14.19
C LEU A 78 6.14 1.67 -12.91
N GLY A 79 6.94 1.15 -11.99
CA GLY A 79 6.50 0.84 -10.65
C GLY A 79 6.15 2.13 -9.90
N ALA A 80 4.89 2.52 -9.93
CA ALA A 80 4.44 3.83 -9.45
C ALA A 80 4.01 3.83 -7.99
N SER A 81 3.48 2.72 -7.50
CA SER A 81 3.17 2.47 -6.09
C SER A 81 3.47 1.01 -5.77
N PRO A 82 4.25 0.72 -4.71
CA PRO A 82 4.75 -0.62 -4.46
C PRO A 82 3.64 -1.61 -4.12
N GLY A 83 3.98 -2.91 -4.17
CA GLY A 83 3.11 -4.02 -3.86
C GLY A 83 2.82 -4.91 -5.06
N ALA A 84 2.20 -6.04 -4.77
CA ALA A 84 1.72 -7.00 -5.75
C ALA A 84 0.19 -7.03 -5.74
N ALA A 85 -0.41 -7.01 -6.91
CA ALA A 85 -1.85 -7.14 -7.05
C ALA A 85 -2.20 -8.16 -8.13
N CYS A 86 -3.24 -8.94 -7.88
CA CYS A 86 -3.85 -9.80 -8.89
C CYS A 86 -5.36 -9.64 -8.85
N GLY A 87 -5.99 -9.72 -10.00
CA GLY A 87 -7.44 -9.60 -10.10
C GLY A 87 -7.92 -9.66 -11.53
N LYS A 88 -9.23 -9.59 -11.66
CA LYS A 88 -9.91 -9.53 -12.94
C LYS A 88 -9.79 -8.13 -13.53
N VAL A 89 -9.54 -8.05 -14.81
CA VAL A 89 -9.47 -6.78 -15.56
C VAL A 89 -10.82 -6.10 -15.55
N VAL A 90 -10.87 -4.84 -15.19
CA VAL A 90 -12.00 -3.94 -15.38
C VAL A 90 -11.52 -2.63 -15.99
N PHE A 91 -12.38 -1.98 -16.79
CA PHE A 91 -11.99 -0.81 -17.57
C PHE A 91 -12.59 0.51 -17.08
N THR A 92 -13.56 0.46 -16.17
CA THR A 92 -14.20 1.66 -15.62
C THR A 92 -14.14 1.67 -14.09
N ALA A 93 -14.20 2.85 -13.49
CA ALA A 93 -14.27 3.02 -12.04
C ALA A 93 -15.53 2.38 -11.46
N ASP A 94 -16.67 2.50 -12.15
CA ASP A 94 -17.94 1.95 -11.71
C ASP A 94 -17.90 0.42 -11.70
N ASP A 95 -17.35 -0.22 -12.75
CA ASP A 95 -17.18 -1.67 -12.79
C ASP A 95 -16.25 -2.13 -11.64
N ALA A 96 -15.16 -1.39 -11.34
CA ALA A 96 -14.28 -1.72 -10.22
C ALA A 96 -15.04 -1.72 -8.89
N VAL A 97 -15.90 -0.73 -8.65
CA VAL A 97 -16.73 -0.64 -7.44
C VAL A 97 -17.75 -1.78 -7.40
N ASP A 98 -18.45 -2.03 -8.49
CA ASP A 98 -19.51 -3.04 -8.53
C ASP A 98 -18.99 -4.46 -8.40
N TRP A 99 -17.86 -4.77 -9.02
CA TRP A 99 -17.24 -6.09 -8.90
C TRP A 99 -16.64 -6.29 -7.49
N ALA A 100 -16.02 -5.26 -6.92
CA ALA A 100 -15.53 -5.31 -5.55
C ALA A 100 -16.65 -5.54 -4.53
N LYS A 101 -17.83 -4.92 -4.71
CA LYS A 101 -19.03 -5.17 -3.87
C LYS A 101 -19.51 -6.63 -3.94
N ARG A 102 -19.29 -7.32 -5.07
CA ARG A 102 -19.57 -8.75 -5.22
C ARG A 102 -18.50 -9.67 -4.64
N GLY A 103 -17.45 -9.10 -4.02
CA GLY A 103 -16.32 -9.85 -3.46
C GLY A 103 -15.24 -10.23 -4.46
N GLU A 104 -15.30 -9.71 -5.69
CA GLU A 104 -14.29 -9.97 -6.72
C GLU A 104 -13.06 -9.08 -6.51
N LYS A 105 -11.89 -9.66 -6.71
CA LYS A 105 -10.64 -8.91 -6.78
C LYS A 105 -10.44 -8.39 -8.20
N VAL A 106 -10.25 -7.08 -8.35
CA VAL A 106 -10.15 -6.44 -9.67
C VAL A 106 -8.87 -5.63 -9.81
N VAL A 107 -8.38 -5.55 -11.04
CA VAL A 107 -7.32 -4.63 -11.46
C VAL A 107 -7.94 -3.64 -12.43
N LEU A 108 -7.92 -2.36 -12.07
CA LEU A 108 -8.44 -1.28 -12.90
C LEU A 108 -7.41 -0.93 -13.98
N VAL A 109 -7.79 -1.12 -15.24
CA VAL A 109 -6.94 -0.85 -16.41
C VAL A 109 -7.49 0.33 -17.18
N ARG A 110 -6.72 1.41 -17.27
CA ARG A 110 -7.14 2.66 -17.91
C ARG A 110 -6.08 3.16 -18.90
N LEU A 111 -6.51 3.92 -19.90
CA LEU A 111 -5.56 4.69 -20.70
C LEU A 111 -4.77 5.67 -19.82
N GLU A 112 -5.49 6.43 -19.00
CA GLU A 112 -5.03 7.28 -17.90
C GLU A 112 -6.18 7.44 -16.89
N THR A 113 -5.89 7.81 -15.64
CA THR A 113 -6.92 8.04 -14.63
C THR A 113 -7.18 9.53 -14.43
N SER A 114 -8.41 9.84 -14.05
CA SER A 114 -8.90 11.18 -13.69
C SER A 114 -9.40 11.22 -12.23
N PRO A 115 -9.68 12.40 -11.66
CA PRO A 115 -10.27 12.50 -10.32
C PRO A 115 -11.60 11.74 -10.16
N GLU A 116 -12.34 11.54 -11.22
CA GLU A 116 -13.59 10.77 -11.22
C GLU A 116 -13.37 9.28 -10.98
N ASP A 117 -12.17 8.76 -11.28
CA ASP A 117 -11.81 7.35 -11.11
C ASP A 117 -11.45 6.98 -9.65
N ILE A 118 -11.35 7.94 -8.72
CA ILE A 118 -10.85 7.73 -7.35
C ILE A 118 -11.61 6.62 -6.60
N THR A 119 -12.93 6.54 -6.75
CA THR A 119 -13.75 5.50 -6.09
C THR A 119 -13.42 4.11 -6.61
N GLY A 120 -13.25 3.97 -7.92
CA GLY A 120 -12.83 2.72 -8.56
C GLY A 120 -11.39 2.34 -8.20
N MET A 121 -10.49 3.31 -8.19
CA MET A 121 -9.10 3.11 -7.76
C MET A 121 -9.01 2.60 -6.32
N LYS A 122 -9.84 3.11 -5.42
CA LYS A 122 -9.92 2.67 -4.02
C LYS A 122 -10.47 1.25 -3.86
N SER A 123 -11.36 0.84 -4.75
CA SER A 123 -11.99 -0.48 -4.73
C SER A 123 -11.13 -1.56 -5.39
N ALA A 124 -10.21 -1.17 -6.27
CA ALA A 124 -9.35 -2.08 -7.00
C ALA A 124 -8.17 -2.57 -6.13
N GLN A 125 -7.72 -3.81 -6.37
CA GLN A 125 -6.49 -4.35 -5.76
C GLN A 125 -5.24 -3.71 -6.37
N GLY A 126 -5.32 -3.29 -7.61
CA GLY A 126 -4.23 -2.65 -8.33
C GLY A 126 -4.70 -1.81 -9.51
N ILE A 127 -3.83 -0.92 -9.95
CA ILE A 127 -4.09 0.05 -11.01
C ILE A 127 -3.03 -0.12 -12.08
N LEU A 128 -3.45 -0.25 -13.33
CA LEU A 128 -2.58 -0.31 -14.50
C LEU A 128 -2.97 0.79 -15.48
N THR A 129 -2.02 1.65 -15.87
CA THR A 129 -2.28 2.66 -16.88
C THR A 129 -1.33 2.56 -18.07
N VAL A 130 -1.86 2.84 -19.25
CA VAL A 130 -1.10 2.87 -20.50
C VAL A 130 -0.22 4.11 -20.55
N ARG A 131 -0.78 5.25 -20.15
CA ARG A 131 -0.10 6.55 -20.08
C ARG A 131 0.16 6.96 -18.64
N GLY A 132 1.12 7.83 -18.46
CA GLY A 132 1.46 8.42 -17.18
C GLY A 132 2.88 8.11 -16.71
N GLY A 133 3.34 8.91 -15.77
CA GLY A 133 4.65 8.80 -15.12
C GLY A 133 4.52 8.80 -13.62
N MET A 134 5.64 8.97 -12.91
CA MET A 134 5.68 9.01 -11.43
C MET A 134 4.88 10.16 -10.80
N THR A 135 4.58 11.19 -11.57
CA THR A 135 3.79 12.37 -11.17
C THR A 135 2.37 12.38 -11.75
N SER A 136 1.97 11.32 -12.48
CA SER A 136 0.61 11.18 -13.01
C SER A 136 -0.42 11.06 -11.88
N HIS A 137 -1.68 11.38 -12.19
CA HIS A 137 -2.80 11.24 -11.25
C HIS A 137 -2.85 9.82 -10.66
N ALA A 138 -2.77 8.78 -11.53
CA ALA A 138 -2.74 7.38 -11.08
C ALA A 138 -1.63 7.12 -10.04
N ALA A 139 -0.40 7.57 -10.33
CA ALA A 139 0.76 7.32 -9.48
C ALA A 139 0.66 8.04 -8.12
N VAL A 140 0.22 9.30 -8.11
CA VAL A 140 0.10 10.11 -6.89
C VAL A 140 -1.01 9.58 -5.99
N VAL A 141 -2.19 9.33 -6.56
CA VAL A 141 -3.35 8.84 -5.82
C VAL A 141 -3.12 7.43 -5.30
N ALA A 142 -2.58 6.52 -6.13
CA ALA A 142 -2.28 5.14 -5.72
C ALA A 142 -1.30 5.09 -4.54
N ARG A 143 -0.23 5.90 -4.55
CA ARG A 143 0.68 6.02 -3.40
C ARG A 143 -0.01 6.54 -2.15
N GLY A 144 -0.85 7.56 -2.30
CA GLY A 144 -1.63 8.09 -1.17
C GLY A 144 -2.59 7.07 -0.55
N MET A 145 -3.09 6.13 -1.35
CA MET A 145 -3.98 5.05 -0.92
C MET A 145 -3.24 3.78 -0.48
N GLY A 146 -1.94 3.65 -0.75
CA GLY A 146 -1.19 2.40 -0.56
C GLY A 146 -1.60 1.29 -1.53
N THR A 147 -2.21 1.61 -2.67
CA THR A 147 -2.67 0.66 -3.69
C THR A 147 -1.58 0.40 -4.70
N CYS A 148 -1.35 -0.88 -5.04
CA CYS A 148 -0.39 -1.28 -6.08
C CYS A 148 -0.68 -0.55 -7.40
N CYS A 149 0.36 0.05 -8.03
CA CYS A 149 0.18 0.76 -9.28
C CYS A 149 1.36 0.56 -10.24
N VAL A 150 1.03 0.17 -11.46
CA VAL A 150 1.94 0.19 -12.62
C VAL A 150 1.44 1.24 -13.59
N SER A 151 2.24 2.26 -13.84
CA SER A 151 1.86 3.39 -14.70
C SER A 151 2.71 3.44 -15.98
N GLY A 152 2.14 3.94 -17.06
CA GLY A 152 2.90 4.21 -18.29
C GLY A 152 3.38 2.97 -19.02
N CYS A 153 2.60 1.90 -19.08
CA CYS A 153 2.90 0.73 -19.91
C CYS A 153 2.51 1.01 -21.37
N GLY A 154 3.38 1.68 -22.11
CA GLY A 154 3.14 2.10 -23.51
C GLY A 154 3.01 0.95 -24.51
N ASP A 155 3.40 -0.27 -24.15
CA ASP A 155 3.24 -1.46 -24.99
C ASP A 155 1.80 -1.99 -25.03
N ILE A 156 0.93 -1.49 -24.16
CA ILE A 156 -0.49 -1.83 -24.17
C ILE A 156 -1.22 -1.08 -25.28
N VAL A 157 -1.87 -1.82 -26.15
CA VAL A 157 -2.83 -1.28 -27.13
C VAL A 157 -4.23 -1.41 -26.54
N MET A 158 -4.78 -0.27 -26.10
CA MET A 158 -6.09 -0.19 -25.43
C MET A 158 -7.22 -0.04 -26.47
N ASP A 159 -8.30 -0.79 -26.26
CA ASP A 159 -9.58 -0.67 -26.98
C ASP A 159 -10.71 -0.60 -25.94
N GLU A 160 -10.88 0.60 -25.36
CA GLU A 160 -11.88 0.82 -24.30
C GLU A 160 -13.32 0.56 -24.77
N ALA A 161 -13.61 0.87 -26.07
CA ALA A 161 -14.94 0.66 -26.62
C ALA A 161 -15.37 -0.82 -26.64
N ASN A 162 -14.42 -1.73 -26.87
CA ASN A 162 -14.66 -3.17 -26.88
C ASN A 162 -14.20 -3.84 -25.56
N ARG A 163 -13.90 -3.07 -24.53
CA ARG A 163 -13.48 -3.56 -23.20
C ARG A 163 -12.37 -4.62 -23.29
N LYS A 164 -11.29 -4.28 -23.99
CA LYS A 164 -10.12 -5.16 -24.17
C LYS A 164 -8.85 -4.35 -24.34
N PHE A 165 -7.73 -5.01 -24.08
CA PHE A 165 -6.42 -4.50 -24.46
C PHE A 165 -5.54 -5.63 -24.98
N THR A 166 -4.51 -5.29 -25.73
CA THR A 166 -3.49 -6.22 -26.20
C THR A 166 -2.12 -5.84 -25.63
N LEU A 167 -1.41 -6.86 -25.12
CA LEU A 167 -0.04 -6.72 -24.60
C LEU A 167 0.79 -7.91 -25.08
N SER A 168 1.93 -7.67 -25.72
CA SER A 168 2.81 -8.71 -26.25
C SER A 168 2.10 -9.76 -27.14
N GLY A 169 1.18 -9.32 -27.96
CA GLY A 169 0.41 -10.18 -28.87
C GLY A 169 -0.72 -10.98 -28.24
N LYS A 170 -0.93 -10.84 -26.92
CA LYS A 170 -2.08 -11.44 -26.20
C LYS A 170 -3.15 -10.41 -25.97
N THR A 171 -4.41 -10.81 -26.17
CA THR A 171 -5.59 -9.96 -25.93
C THR A 171 -6.25 -10.35 -24.61
N PHE A 172 -6.50 -9.35 -23.79
CA PHE A 172 -7.20 -9.45 -22.50
C PHE A 172 -8.54 -8.75 -22.59
N HIS A 173 -9.56 -9.44 -22.15
CA HIS A 173 -10.93 -8.93 -22.06
C HIS A 173 -11.30 -8.62 -20.62
N GLU A 174 -12.39 -7.94 -20.44
CA GLU A 174 -12.96 -7.74 -19.11
C GLU A 174 -13.23 -9.09 -18.43
N GLY A 175 -12.78 -9.22 -17.18
CA GLY A 175 -12.88 -10.44 -16.41
C GLY A 175 -11.69 -11.40 -16.52
N ASP A 176 -10.79 -11.20 -17.47
CA ASP A 176 -9.54 -11.98 -17.54
C ASP A 176 -8.63 -11.64 -16.37
N PHE A 177 -7.87 -12.63 -15.89
CA PHE A 177 -6.95 -12.40 -14.78
C PHE A 177 -5.62 -11.83 -15.24
N ILE A 178 -5.17 -10.78 -14.54
CA ILE A 178 -3.81 -10.27 -14.64
C ILE A 178 -3.21 -10.09 -13.25
N SER A 179 -1.89 -10.10 -13.20
CA SER A 179 -1.10 -9.79 -12.01
C SER A 179 -0.11 -8.67 -12.32
N ILE A 180 0.01 -7.70 -11.43
CA ILE A 180 0.91 -6.55 -11.59
C ILE A 180 1.79 -6.38 -10.37
N ASP A 181 3.05 -6.03 -10.61
CA ASP A 181 4.04 -5.73 -9.57
C ASP A 181 4.36 -4.24 -9.58
N GLY A 182 3.80 -3.52 -8.66
CA GLY A 182 4.00 -2.08 -8.52
C GLY A 182 5.41 -1.69 -8.05
N THR A 183 6.22 -2.64 -7.61
CA THR A 183 7.62 -2.42 -7.23
C THR A 183 8.54 -2.49 -8.45
N SER A 184 8.40 -3.52 -9.28
CA SER A 184 9.23 -3.72 -10.48
C SER A 184 8.64 -3.10 -11.75
N GLY A 185 7.34 -2.86 -11.77
CA GLY A 185 6.57 -2.44 -12.94
C GLY A 185 6.17 -3.58 -13.87
N ASN A 186 6.42 -4.82 -13.51
CA ASN A 186 6.13 -5.98 -14.35
C ASN A 186 4.63 -6.33 -14.36
N ILE A 187 4.18 -6.83 -15.51
CA ILE A 187 2.80 -7.29 -15.74
C ILE A 187 2.85 -8.75 -16.17
N TYR A 188 2.00 -9.56 -15.58
CA TYR A 188 1.94 -11.01 -15.81
C TYR A 188 0.54 -11.44 -16.21
N GLU A 189 0.45 -12.48 -17.04
CA GLU A 189 -0.81 -13.15 -17.35
C GLU A 189 -1.29 -14.02 -16.18
N GLY A 190 -2.58 -14.03 -15.95
CA GLY A 190 -3.20 -14.91 -14.98
C GLY A 190 -3.04 -14.45 -13.52
N LEU A 191 -3.37 -15.35 -12.63
CA LEU A 191 -3.38 -15.13 -11.19
C LEU A 191 -2.09 -15.65 -10.57
N ILE A 192 -1.26 -14.75 -10.06
CA ILE A 192 -0.12 -15.08 -9.19
C ILE A 192 -0.56 -14.84 -7.74
N PRO A 193 -0.52 -15.86 -6.87
CA PRO A 193 -0.90 -15.68 -5.47
C PRO A 193 -0.10 -14.57 -4.78
N THR A 194 -0.79 -13.76 -3.99
CA THR A 194 -0.18 -12.72 -3.16
C THR A 194 -0.12 -13.16 -1.71
N VAL A 195 0.92 -12.72 -1.01
CA VAL A 195 1.12 -12.89 0.43
C VAL A 195 1.02 -11.50 1.05
N ASP A 196 0.15 -11.36 2.04
CA ASP A 196 -0.01 -10.09 2.75
C ASP A 196 1.28 -9.71 3.49
N ALA A 197 1.49 -8.41 3.64
CA ALA A 197 2.57 -7.88 4.45
C ALA A 197 2.36 -8.29 5.92
N VAL A 198 3.36 -8.97 6.49
CA VAL A 198 3.32 -9.38 7.89
C VAL A 198 4.55 -8.82 8.60
N ILE A 199 4.32 -8.09 9.69
CA ILE A 199 5.38 -7.64 10.60
C ILE A 199 5.76 -8.83 11.52
N ALA A 200 6.51 -9.78 10.97
CA ALA A 200 6.92 -11.00 11.66
C ALA A 200 8.38 -11.35 11.30
N GLY A 201 8.94 -12.36 11.96
CA GLY A 201 10.31 -12.81 11.72
C GLY A 201 11.34 -11.72 11.99
N GLU A 202 12.29 -11.56 11.08
CA GLU A 202 13.36 -10.55 11.19
C GLU A 202 12.82 -9.12 11.23
N PHE A 203 11.75 -8.83 10.49
CA PHE A 203 11.11 -7.50 10.52
C PHE A 203 10.50 -7.22 11.89
N GLY A 204 9.80 -8.18 12.47
CA GLY A 204 9.25 -8.06 13.83
C GLY A 204 10.34 -7.89 14.90
N ARG A 205 11.49 -8.58 14.77
CA ARG A 205 12.64 -8.41 15.67
C ARG A 205 13.21 -6.99 15.60
N ILE A 206 13.46 -6.47 14.41
CA ILE A 206 13.97 -5.10 14.20
C ILE A 206 12.99 -4.07 14.75
N MET A 207 11.68 -4.22 14.51
CA MET A 207 10.66 -3.32 15.06
C MET A 207 10.63 -3.37 16.59
N GLY A 208 10.70 -4.57 17.20
CA GLY A 208 10.79 -4.71 18.65
C GLY A 208 12.05 -4.06 19.25
N TRP A 209 13.19 -4.11 18.56
CA TRP A 209 14.37 -3.38 18.97
C TRP A 209 14.22 -1.87 18.80
N ALA A 210 13.63 -1.42 17.67
CA ALA A 210 13.36 0.00 17.45
C ALA A 210 12.50 0.57 18.58
N ASP A 211 11.47 -0.15 19.02
CA ASP A 211 10.59 0.25 20.12
C ASP A 211 11.32 0.41 21.47
N LYS A 212 12.38 -0.36 21.72
CA LYS A 212 13.21 -0.20 22.93
C LYS A 212 13.99 1.12 22.94
N PHE A 213 14.34 1.66 21.78
CA PHE A 213 15.25 2.82 21.67
C PHE A 213 14.56 4.10 21.24
N ARG A 214 13.38 4.04 20.62
CA ARG A 214 12.62 5.22 20.22
C ARG A 214 12.18 6.03 21.44
N LYS A 215 12.09 7.36 21.25
CA LYS A 215 11.61 8.29 22.28
C LYS A 215 10.23 8.86 21.97
N LEU A 216 9.85 8.85 20.69
CA LEU A 216 8.58 9.39 20.23
C LEU A 216 7.55 8.28 20.11
N ALA A 217 6.34 8.57 20.56
CA ALA A 217 5.17 7.73 20.31
C ALA A 217 4.70 7.89 18.86
N VAL A 218 4.21 6.81 18.26
CA VAL A 218 3.64 6.83 16.91
C VAL A 218 2.14 7.01 17.00
N ARG A 219 1.65 8.10 16.41
CA ARG A 219 0.22 8.39 16.31
C ARG A 219 -0.20 8.42 14.85
N THR A 220 -1.41 7.96 14.57
CA THR A 220 -1.96 7.87 13.22
C THR A 220 -3.22 8.72 13.07
N ASN A 221 -3.62 8.96 11.84
CA ASN A 221 -4.94 9.51 11.55
C ASN A 221 -5.94 8.35 11.48
N ALA A 222 -7.06 8.48 12.18
CA ALA A 222 -8.17 7.52 12.11
C ALA A 222 -9.48 8.24 12.41
N ASP A 223 -10.48 8.01 11.56
CA ASP A 223 -11.77 8.69 11.61
C ASP A 223 -12.90 7.72 11.99
N THR A 224 -12.64 6.40 12.00
CA THR A 224 -13.61 5.36 12.33
C THR A 224 -13.05 4.34 13.33
N PRO A 225 -13.92 3.61 14.06
CA PRO A 225 -13.49 2.52 14.95
C PRO A 225 -12.69 1.43 14.22
N ARG A 226 -13.04 1.15 12.96
CA ARG A 226 -12.33 0.19 12.11
C ARG A 226 -10.90 0.64 11.83
N ASP A 227 -10.72 1.91 11.49
CA ASP A 227 -9.40 2.48 11.19
C ASP A 227 -8.55 2.53 12.47
N ALA A 228 -9.15 2.91 13.60
CA ALA A 228 -8.50 2.93 14.91
C ALA A 228 -7.99 1.52 15.31
N LYS A 229 -8.83 0.50 15.16
CA LYS A 229 -8.44 -0.90 15.40
C LYS A 229 -7.30 -1.34 14.50
N LYS A 230 -7.40 -1.04 13.20
CA LYS A 230 -6.35 -1.39 12.23
C LYS A 230 -5.03 -0.68 12.53
N ALA A 231 -5.09 0.59 12.89
CA ALA A 231 -3.94 1.37 13.28
C ALA A 231 -3.22 0.75 14.50
N ARG A 232 -3.98 0.32 15.50
CA ARG A 232 -3.44 -0.35 16.69
C ARG A 232 -2.79 -1.69 16.36
N GLU A 233 -3.43 -2.51 15.51
CA GLU A 233 -2.85 -3.78 15.03
C GLU A 233 -1.50 -3.57 14.32
N LEU A 234 -1.31 -2.41 13.69
CA LEU A 234 -0.07 -2.00 13.04
C LEU A 234 0.94 -1.33 14.00
N GLY A 235 0.62 -1.19 15.28
CA GLY A 235 1.51 -0.69 16.32
C GLY A 235 1.42 0.81 16.59
N ALA A 236 0.34 1.49 16.14
CA ALA A 236 0.08 2.86 16.56
C ALA A 236 -0.31 2.93 18.03
N GLU A 237 0.16 3.98 18.72
CA GLU A 237 -0.03 4.19 20.17
C GLU A 237 -1.12 5.22 20.47
N GLY A 238 -1.85 5.63 19.45
CA GLY A 238 -2.96 6.56 19.57
C GLY A 238 -3.30 7.25 18.26
N ILE A 239 -4.32 8.11 18.32
CA ILE A 239 -4.76 8.92 17.18
C ILE A 239 -4.12 10.30 17.27
N GLY A 240 -3.53 10.75 16.15
CA GLY A 240 -2.98 12.09 15.99
C GLY A 240 -4.03 13.08 15.50
N LEU A 241 -4.82 12.69 14.48
CA LEU A 241 -5.91 13.47 13.91
C LEU A 241 -7.12 12.57 13.68
N CYS A 242 -8.27 13.01 14.15
CA CYS A 242 -9.59 12.52 13.77
C CYS A 242 -10.34 13.64 13.06
N ARG A 243 -10.74 13.42 11.80
CA ARG A 243 -11.55 14.38 11.05
C ARG A 243 -13.01 14.18 11.40
N THR A 244 -13.43 14.89 12.42
CA THR A 244 -14.78 14.74 12.97
C THR A 244 -15.90 15.12 12.01
N GLU A 245 -15.60 15.94 10.99
CA GLU A 245 -16.53 16.25 9.91
C GLU A 245 -16.93 15.02 9.10
N HIS A 246 -16.08 14.00 9.00
CA HIS A 246 -16.40 12.77 8.30
C HIS A 246 -17.49 11.95 8.98
N MET A 247 -17.70 12.13 10.29
CA MET A 247 -18.75 11.46 11.06
C MET A 247 -20.16 11.87 10.62
N PHE A 248 -20.29 12.99 9.89
CA PHE A 248 -21.58 13.56 9.49
C PHE A 248 -21.93 13.40 8.01
N PHE A 249 -21.08 12.72 7.22
CA PHE A 249 -21.36 12.49 5.80
C PHE A 249 -22.35 11.35 5.54
N ASP A 250 -22.74 10.62 6.57
CA ASP A 250 -23.78 9.62 6.48
C ASP A 250 -25.14 10.30 6.16
N PRO A 251 -25.95 9.76 5.22
CA PRO A 251 -27.25 10.33 4.85
C PRO A 251 -28.19 10.60 6.02
N GLU A 252 -28.15 9.78 7.06
CA GLU A 252 -29.01 9.95 8.25
C GLU A 252 -28.56 11.12 9.17
N ARG A 253 -27.31 11.56 9.05
CA ARG A 253 -26.69 12.56 9.94
C ARG A 253 -26.50 13.89 9.26
N ILE A 254 -26.38 13.92 7.94
CA ILE A 254 -26.00 15.12 7.18
C ILE A 254 -27.04 16.22 7.24
N GLU A 255 -28.32 15.88 7.43
CA GLU A 255 -29.39 16.87 7.55
C GLU A 255 -29.23 17.72 8.80
N ALA A 256 -29.02 17.12 9.96
CA ALA A 256 -28.78 17.84 11.22
C ALA A 256 -27.50 18.70 11.15
N PHE A 257 -26.47 18.22 10.44
CA PHE A 257 -25.24 18.99 10.24
C PHE A 257 -25.45 20.20 9.33
N ARG A 258 -26.28 20.06 8.30
CA ARG A 258 -26.69 21.19 7.43
C ARG A 258 -27.54 22.22 8.18
N GLU A 259 -28.50 21.76 9.01
CA GLU A 259 -29.28 22.63 9.87
C GLU A 259 -28.36 23.47 10.75
N MET A 260 -27.37 22.86 11.40
CA MET A 260 -26.41 23.54 12.26
C MET A 260 -25.61 24.61 11.50
N ILE A 261 -25.17 24.32 10.28
CA ILE A 261 -24.42 25.28 9.45
C ILE A 261 -25.31 26.42 8.98
N CYS A 262 -26.56 26.15 8.62
CA CYS A 262 -27.51 27.12 8.07
C CYS A 262 -28.30 27.86 9.14
N SER A 263 -28.08 27.61 10.43
CA SER A 263 -28.77 28.31 11.52
C SER A 263 -28.37 29.77 11.60
N ASP A 264 -29.37 30.67 11.65
CA ASP A 264 -29.16 32.09 11.76
C ASP A 264 -29.04 32.57 13.23
N THR A 265 -29.63 31.83 14.15
CA THR A 265 -29.64 32.12 15.60
C THR A 265 -28.83 31.09 16.39
N VAL A 266 -28.49 31.47 17.64
CA VAL A 266 -27.79 30.55 18.56
C VAL A 266 -28.72 29.40 18.97
N GLU A 267 -29.99 29.75 19.25
CA GLU A 267 -31.01 28.81 19.68
C GLU A 267 -31.24 27.70 18.63
N GLU A 268 -31.42 28.05 17.35
CA GLU A 268 -31.56 27.10 16.26
C GLU A 268 -30.32 26.20 16.11
N ARG A 269 -29.13 26.80 16.29
CA ARG A 269 -27.86 26.05 16.23
C ARG A 269 -27.73 25.06 17.39
N GLU A 270 -28.14 25.43 18.61
CA GLU A 270 -28.13 24.57 19.77
C GLU A 270 -29.11 23.40 19.60
N GLU A 271 -30.29 23.62 19.02
CA GLU A 271 -31.24 22.55 18.67
C GLU A 271 -30.64 21.56 17.66
N ALA A 272 -29.98 22.04 16.63
CA ALA A 272 -29.32 21.20 15.63
C ALA A 272 -28.14 20.42 16.26
N LEU A 273 -27.34 21.07 17.09
CA LEU A 273 -26.24 20.43 17.83
C LEU A 273 -26.73 19.32 18.78
N ALA A 274 -27.89 19.50 19.42
CA ALA A 274 -28.48 18.47 20.27
C ALA A 274 -28.84 17.20 19.48
N LYS A 275 -29.18 17.32 18.19
CA LYS A 275 -29.40 16.19 17.29
C LYS A 275 -28.08 15.48 16.90
N ILE A 276 -26.99 16.23 16.78
CA ILE A 276 -25.66 15.73 16.36
C ILE A 276 -24.94 15.04 17.51
N LEU A 277 -25.05 15.57 18.72
CA LEU A 277 -24.28 15.14 19.89
C LEU A 277 -24.32 13.62 20.17
N PRO A 278 -25.47 12.93 20.14
CA PRO A 278 -25.51 11.49 20.39
C PRO A 278 -24.73 10.67 19.38
N TYR A 279 -24.74 11.07 18.11
CA TYR A 279 -23.98 10.40 17.05
C TYR A 279 -22.48 10.54 17.26
N GLN A 280 -22.03 11.78 17.50
CA GLN A 280 -20.61 12.06 17.71
C GLN A 280 -20.07 11.42 18.98
N GLN A 281 -20.87 11.42 20.06
CA GLN A 281 -20.51 10.74 21.29
C GLN A 281 -20.34 9.24 21.06
N GLY A 282 -21.31 8.58 20.42
CA GLY A 282 -21.23 7.14 20.12
C GLY A 282 -20.04 6.78 19.25
N ASP A 283 -19.72 7.61 18.23
CA ASP A 283 -18.55 7.39 17.37
C ASP A 283 -17.24 7.49 18.16
N PHE A 284 -17.09 8.49 19.04
CA PHE A 284 -15.92 8.60 19.90
C PHE A 284 -15.81 7.47 20.92
N GLU A 285 -16.92 7.08 21.57
CA GLU A 285 -16.93 5.94 22.48
C GLU A 285 -16.45 4.67 21.77
N ALA A 286 -16.94 4.39 20.55
CA ALA A 286 -16.52 3.24 19.77
C ALA A 286 -15.05 3.32 19.32
N ILE A 287 -14.53 4.52 19.01
CA ILE A 287 -13.11 4.74 18.70
C ILE A 287 -12.25 4.47 19.94
N TYR A 288 -12.64 4.97 21.10
CA TYR A 288 -11.90 4.73 22.36
C TYR A 288 -11.91 3.25 22.74
N GLU A 289 -13.04 2.56 22.61
CA GLU A 289 -13.11 1.11 22.81
C GLU A 289 -12.18 0.35 21.88
N ALA A 290 -12.13 0.73 20.60
CA ALA A 290 -11.24 0.11 19.62
C ALA A 290 -9.74 0.31 19.94
N LEU A 291 -9.40 1.38 20.67
CA LEU A 291 -8.04 1.66 21.14
C LEU A 291 -7.72 1.00 22.49
N GLU A 292 -8.70 0.44 23.19
CA GLU A 292 -8.61 -0.13 24.54
C GLU A 292 -8.10 0.89 25.59
N GLY A 293 -8.54 2.13 25.49
CA GLY A 293 -8.22 3.22 26.43
C GLY A 293 -7.24 4.21 25.89
#